data_8f4b8a294cd8c5fe70ad2f3badd868d5
#
_entry.id   8f4b8a294cd8c5fe70ad2f3badd868d5
#
_cell.length_a   1.000
_cell.length_b   1.000
_cell.length_c   1.000
_cell.angle_alpha   90.00
_cell.angle_beta   90.00
_cell.angle_gamma   90.00
#
_symmetry.space_group_name_H-M   'P 1'
#
loop_
_entity.id
_entity.type
_entity.pdbx_description
1 polymer ?
#
loop_
_entity_poly.entity_id
_entity_poly.type
_entity_poly.pdbx_seq_one_letter_code
_entity_poly.pdbx_strand_id
1 'polypeptide(L)'
;MVADLENGTNATRDSRVAKARLFMSDRVFYLNQIALQIVRLSAKAEREGLKACIRLNGSTDIPFERMGFALGDKAAEKTGAKAGERVNLIDLFEREQFVDYTKIVSRLAKAPRNLCLTLSRSEANEAECLDALADGHNVAVVFGNGLPETWHEFEVINGDKHDLRHLDPRAARGFVVGLTPKGAKAKADTSGFVLRDY
;
A
#
# COMPACT_ATOMS: atom_id res chain seq x y z
N MET A 1 -1.33 11.81 15.60
CA MET A 1 -1.04 11.38 16.99
C MET A 1 -0.04 10.24 16.89
N VAL A 2 1.22 10.49 17.26
CA VAL A 2 2.28 9.47 17.29
C VAL A 2 2.04 8.61 18.51
N ALA A 3 1.88 7.29 18.29
CA ALA A 3 1.78 6.36 19.40
C ALA A 3 3.11 6.32 20.15
N ASP A 4 3.11 6.63 21.42
CA ASP A 4 4.22 6.35 22.30
C ASP A 4 4.35 4.82 22.43
N LEU A 5 5.36 4.27 21.77
CA LEU A 5 5.59 2.82 21.72
C LEU A 5 6.31 2.30 22.98
N GLU A 6 6.85 3.19 23.79
CA GLU A 6 7.61 2.81 25.00
C GLU A 6 6.74 2.71 26.26
N ASN A 7 5.64 3.44 26.33
CA ASN A 7 4.88 3.60 27.58
C ASN A 7 3.40 3.22 27.52
N GLY A 8 2.98 2.31 26.69
CA GLY A 8 1.60 1.84 26.83
C GLY A 8 0.89 1.41 25.57
N THR A 9 -0.25 0.80 25.77
CA THR A 9 -1.25 0.45 24.75
C THR A 9 -2.01 1.70 24.35
N ASN A 10 -2.27 1.85 23.02
CA ASN A 10 -3.26 2.79 22.54
C ASN A 10 -4.22 2.08 21.57
N ALA A 11 -5.43 2.59 21.46
CA ALA A 11 -6.50 1.98 20.68
C ALA A 11 -6.08 1.64 19.23
N THR A 12 -5.20 2.45 18.62
CA THR A 12 -4.70 2.21 17.26
C THR A 12 -3.77 1.00 17.22
N ARG A 13 -2.83 0.90 18.17
CA ARG A 13 -1.92 -0.25 18.28
C ARG A 13 -2.69 -1.54 18.58
N ASP A 14 -3.61 -1.48 19.54
CA ASP A 14 -4.40 -2.63 19.98
C ASP A 14 -5.28 -3.14 18.83
N SER A 15 -5.89 -2.22 18.06
CA SER A 15 -6.63 -2.56 16.84
C SER A 15 -5.75 -3.24 15.78
N ARG A 16 -4.52 -2.76 15.58
CA ARG A 16 -3.56 -3.39 14.62
C ARG A 16 -3.16 -4.79 15.08
N VAL A 17 -2.86 -4.95 16.36
CA VAL A 17 -2.53 -6.27 16.96
C VAL A 17 -3.70 -7.24 16.85
N ALA A 18 -4.93 -6.79 17.18
CA ALA A 18 -6.13 -7.61 17.05
C ALA A 18 -6.37 -8.06 15.60
N LYS A 19 -6.22 -7.16 14.64
CA LYS A 19 -6.34 -7.49 13.21
C LYS A 19 -5.26 -8.46 12.75
N ALA A 20 -4.02 -8.29 13.19
CA ALA A 20 -2.94 -9.22 12.85
C ALA A 20 -3.19 -10.62 13.44
N ARG A 21 -3.64 -10.69 14.71
CA ARG A 21 -4.02 -11.96 15.34
C ARG A 21 -5.17 -12.64 14.60
N LEU A 22 -6.21 -11.90 14.24
CA LEU A 22 -7.34 -12.43 13.48
C LEU A 22 -6.90 -12.96 12.10
N PHE A 23 -6.04 -12.20 11.38
CA PHE A 23 -5.48 -12.65 10.11
C PHE A 23 -4.69 -13.97 10.24
N MET A 24 -3.96 -14.14 11.35
CA MET A 24 -3.18 -15.36 11.61
C MET A 24 -4.05 -16.54 12.07
N SER A 25 -5.11 -16.30 12.85
CA SER A 25 -5.96 -17.34 13.41
C SER A 25 -7.08 -17.76 12.47
N ASP A 26 -7.71 -16.82 11.75
CA ASP A 26 -8.81 -17.09 10.80
C ASP A 26 -8.73 -16.13 9.61
N ARG A 27 -7.84 -16.47 8.68
CA ARG A 27 -7.60 -15.69 7.47
C ARG A 27 -8.83 -15.59 6.58
N VAL A 28 -9.60 -16.66 6.48
CA VAL A 28 -10.80 -16.69 5.61
C VAL A 28 -11.85 -15.72 6.15
N PHE A 29 -12.13 -15.77 7.45
CA PHE A 29 -13.02 -14.81 8.08
C PHE A 29 -12.52 -13.38 7.93
N TYR A 30 -11.21 -13.13 8.19
CA TYR A 30 -10.60 -11.81 8.04
C TYR A 30 -10.80 -11.23 6.64
N LEU A 31 -10.50 -12.02 5.58
CA LEU A 31 -10.63 -11.57 4.19
C LEU A 31 -12.10 -11.31 3.81
N ASN A 32 -13.03 -12.12 4.30
CA ASN A 32 -14.47 -11.85 4.14
C ASN A 32 -14.90 -10.55 4.83
N GLN A 33 -14.37 -10.23 6.01
CA GLN A 33 -14.63 -8.94 6.67
C GLN A 33 -14.07 -7.76 5.86
N ILE A 34 -12.87 -7.91 5.27
CA ILE A 34 -12.31 -6.90 4.36
C ILE A 34 -13.22 -6.71 3.14
N ALA A 35 -13.67 -7.79 2.49
CA ALA A 35 -14.59 -7.71 1.35
C ALA A 35 -15.86 -6.91 1.70
N LEU A 36 -16.48 -7.18 2.85
CA LEU A 36 -17.65 -6.43 3.31
C LEU A 36 -17.34 -4.95 3.60
N GLN A 37 -16.14 -4.63 4.08
CA GLN A 37 -15.72 -3.24 4.29
C GLN A 37 -15.51 -2.52 2.95
N ILE A 38 -14.93 -3.17 1.95
CA ILE A 38 -14.77 -2.61 0.60
C ILE A 38 -16.15 -2.31 0.01
N VAL A 39 -17.10 -3.24 0.05
CA VAL A 39 -18.48 -2.99 -0.43
C VAL A 39 -19.08 -1.74 0.21
N ARG A 40 -18.93 -1.59 1.54
CA ARG A 40 -19.45 -0.40 2.25
C ARG A 40 -18.75 0.89 1.82
N LEU A 41 -17.43 0.84 1.65
CA LEU A 41 -16.63 1.98 1.21
C LEU A 41 -17.03 2.41 -0.21
N SER A 42 -17.13 1.46 -1.14
CA SER A 42 -17.55 1.72 -2.52
C SER A 42 -18.93 2.33 -2.60
N ALA A 43 -19.90 1.74 -1.88
CA ALA A 43 -21.26 2.29 -1.82
C ALA A 43 -21.32 3.70 -1.17
N LYS A 44 -20.45 4.00 -0.20
CA LYS A 44 -20.31 5.34 0.35
C LYS A 44 -19.73 6.30 -0.68
N ALA A 45 -18.63 5.93 -1.32
CA ALA A 45 -17.98 6.76 -2.35
C ALA A 45 -18.96 7.09 -3.48
N GLU A 46 -19.71 6.10 -3.97
CA GLU A 46 -20.71 6.28 -5.03
C GLU A 46 -21.78 7.30 -4.64
N ARG A 47 -22.34 7.21 -3.42
CA ARG A 47 -23.33 8.20 -2.92
C ARG A 47 -22.78 9.62 -2.82
N GLU A 48 -21.46 9.75 -2.62
CA GLU A 48 -20.76 11.04 -2.53
C GLU A 48 -20.22 11.51 -3.90
N GLY A 49 -20.51 10.79 -5.00
CA GLY A 49 -19.98 11.10 -6.34
C GLY A 49 -18.47 10.90 -6.46
N LEU A 50 -17.89 10.06 -5.60
CA LEU A 50 -16.46 9.76 -5.53
C LEU A 50 -16.16 8.34 -6.02
N LYS A 51 -14.88 8.06 -6.28
CA LYS A 51 -14.37 6.71 -6.52
C LYS A 51 -13.58 6.22 -5.31
N ALA A 52 -13.82 4.97 -4.89
CA ALA A 52 -13.06 4.38 -3.80
C ALA A 52 -11.62 4.07 -4.25
N CYS A 53 -10.67 4.43 -3.40
CA CYS A 53 -9.27 4.01 -3.52
C CYS A 53 -8.87 3.28 -2.24
N ILE A 54 -8.42 2.04 -2.37
CA ILE A 54 -8.23 1.11 -1.25
C ILE A 54 -6.74 0.84 -1.06
N ARG A 55 -6.28 0.97 0.19
CA ARG A 55 -4.96 0.52 0.61
C ARG A 55 -5.11 -0.58 1.67
N LEU A 56 -4.70 -1.80 1.33
CA LEU A 56 -4.85 -2.97 2.22
C LEU A 56 -3.74 -3.04 3.27
N ASN A 57 -2.49 -2.72 2.90
CA ASN A 57 -1.34 -2.75 3.79
C ASN A 57 -1.08 -1.39 4.45
N GLY A 58 -1.49 -1.23 5.69
CA GLY A 58 -1.17 -0.01 6.47
C GLY A 58 0.22 -0.05 7.12
N SER A 59 0.72 -1.23 7.48
CA SER A 59 2.00 -1.46 8.16
C SER A 59 2.59 -2.85 7.88
N THR A 60 2.09 -3.52 6.87
CA THR A 60 2.51 -4.86 6.42
C THR A 60 2.86 -4.79 4.93
N ASP A 61 3.39 -5.88 4.38
CA ASP A 61 3.63 -6.05 2.94
C ASP A 61 3.07 -7.40 2.49
N ILE A 62 1.77 -7.60 2.75
CA ILE A 62 1.06 -8.84 2.44
C ILE A 62 0.62 -8.78 0.96
N PRO A 63 0.99 -9.77 0.13
CA PRO A 63 0.58 -9.82 -1.28
C PRO A 63 -0.87 -10.31 -1.41
N PHE A 64 -1.85 -9.46 -1.08
CA PHE A 64 -3.28 -9.79 -1.11
C PHE A 64 -3.75 -10.22 -2.51
N GLU A 65 -3.12 -9.73 -3.57
CA GLU A 65 -3.38 -10.13 -4.95
C GLU A 65 -3.05 -11.61 -5.25
N ARG A 66 -2.27 -12.25 -4.36
CA ARG A 66 -1.91 -13.67 -4.46
C ARG A 66 -2.66 -14.55 -3.47
N MET A 67 -3.55 -13.96 -2.66
CA MET A 67 -4.25 -14.66 -1.58
C MET A 67 -5.67 -15.03 -1.97
N GLY A 68 -5.87 -16.30 -2.38
CA GLY A 68 -7.21 -16.82 -2.58
C GLY A 68 -7.86 -17.27 -1.27
N PHE A 69 -9.17 -17.00 -1.13
CA PHE A 69 -9.99 -17.44 0.00
C PHE A 69 -11.40 -17.86 -0.47
N ALA A 70 -12.07 -18.68 0.32
CA ALA A 70 -13.46 -19.04 0.08
C ALA A 70 -14.38 -17.88 0.47
N LEU A 71 -15.23 -17.45 -0.47
CA LEU A 71 -16.16 -16.34 -0.23
C LEU A 71 -17.33 -16.83 0.64
N GLY A 72 -17.54 -16.15 1.79
CA GLY A 72 -18.64 -16.46 2.69
C GLY A 72 -19.98 -15.89 2.20
N ASP A 73 -21.11 -16.45 2.66
CA ASP A 73 -22.46 -16.13 2.20
C ASP A 73 -22.78 -14.64 2.18
N LYS A 74 -22.46 -13.91 3.26
CA LYS A 74 -22.71 -12.45 3.33
C LYS A 74 -21.90 -11.64 2.34
N ALA A 75 -20.64 -12.01 2.13
CA ALA A 75 -19.78 -11.31 1.17
C ALA A 75 -20.22 -11.65 -0.27
N ALA A 76 -20.58 -12.90 -0.53
CA ALA A 76 -21.14 -13.34 -1.81
C ALA A 76 -22.43 -12.59 -2.16
N GLU A 77 -23.38 -12.52 -1.24
CA GLU A 77 -24.63 -11.74 -1.41
C GLU A 77 -24.37 -10.29 -1.79
N LYS A 78 -23.39 -9.64 -1.14
CA LYS A 78 -23.09 -8.22 -1.34
C LYS A 78 -22.24 -7.93 -2.57
N THR A 79 -21.45 -8.88 -3.03
CA THR A 79 -20.59 -8.74 -4.23
C THR A 79 -21.23 -9.29 -5.50
N GLY A 80 -22.32 -10.05 -5.37
CA GLY A 80 -22.94 -10.74 -6.49
C GLY A 80 -22.18 -11.98 -6.99
N ALA A 81 -21.12 -12.40 -6.26
CA ALA A 81 -20.36 -13.61 -6.55
C ALA A 81 -20.99 -14.84 -5.87
N LYS A 82 -20.47 -16.03 -6.15
CA LYS A 82 -21.00 -17.28 -5.59
C LYS A 82 -20.38 -17.59 -4.24
N ALA A 83 -21.22 -17.95 -3.25
CA ALA A 83 -20.75 -18.42 -1.96
C ALA A 83 -19.89 -19.69 -2.10
N GLY A 84 -18.80 -19.76 -1.35
CA GLY A 84 -17.82 -20.84 -1.43
C GLY A 84 -16.84 -20.74 -2.60
N GLU A 85 -17.07 -19.83 -3.55
CA GLU A 85 -16.12 -19.58 -4.64
C GLU A 85 -14.76 -19.10 -4.10
N ARG A 86 -13.67 -19.60 -4.72
CA ARG A 86 -12.32 -19.18 -4.38
C ARG A 86 -11.94 -17.92 -5.16
N VAL A 87 -11.84 -16.83 -4.47
CA VAL A 87 -11.53 -15.50 -5.03
C VAL A 87 -10.31 -14.89 -4.33
N ASN A 88 -9.73 -13.84 -4.91
CA ASN A 88 -8.89 -12.89 -4.17
C ASN A 88 -9.54 -11.51 -4.12
N LEU A 89 -9.12 -10.64 -3.19
CA LEU A 89 -9.75 -9.33 -3.00
C LEU A 89 -9.61 -8.41 -4.22
N ILE A 90 -8.48 -8.45 -4.92
CA ILE A 90 -8.22 -7.52 -6.02
C ILE A 90 -9.10 -7.87 -7.23
N ASP A 91 -9.21 -9.18 -7.57
CA ASP A 91 -10.04 -9.65 -8.67
C ASP A 91 -11.54 -9.55 -8.34
N LEU A 92 -11.93 -9.79 -7.08
CA LEU A 92 -13.32 -9.65 -6.63
C LEU A 92 -13.84 -8.21 -6.80
N PHE A 93 -12.97 -7.22 -6.69
CA PHE A 93 -13.28 -5.80 -6.81
C PHE A 93 -12.56 -5.14 -8.00
N GLU A 94 -12.69 -5.71 -9.18
CA GLU A 94 -11.99 -5.27 -10.41
C GLU A 94 -12.29 -3.82 -10.83
N ARG A 95 -13.43 -3.26 -10.39
CA ARG A 95 -13.83 -1.86 -10.67
C ARG A 95 -13.23 -0.86 -9.70
N GLU A 96 -12.70 -1.33 -8.57
CA GLU A 96 -12.13 -0.50 -7.53
C GLU A 96 -10.63 -0.30 -7.77
N GLN A 97 -10.12 0.87 -7.39
CA GLN A 97 -8.69 1.14 -7.46
C GLN A 97 -8.01 0.73 -6.15
N PHE A 98 -6.97 -0.08 -6.26
CA PHE A 98 -6.08 -0.40 -5.14
C PHE A 98 -4.74 0.30 -5.31
N VAL A 99 -4.16 0.75 -4.20
CA VAL A 99 -2.82 1.32 -4.12
C VAL A 99 -2.08 0.68 -2.96
N ASP A 100 -0.80 0.41 -3.12
CA ASP A 100 0.01 -0.11 -2.02
C ASP A 100 1.49 0.22 -2.20
N TYR A 101 2.24 0.15 -1.10
CA TYR A 101 3.70 0.16 -1.11
C TYR A 101 4.22 -1.26 -0.87
N THR A 102 5.31 -1.60 -1.52
CA THR A 102 5.93 -2.92 -1.34
C THR A 102 7.45 -2.81 -1.34
N LYS A 103 8.11 -3.71 -0.61
CA LYS A 103 9.56 -3.96 -0.73
C LYS A 103 9.85 -5.24 -1.55
N ILE A 104 8.81 -5.88 -2.08
CA ILE A 104 8.90 -7.13 -2.83
C ILE A 104 8.85 -6.83 -4.33
N VAL A 105 10.02 -6.74 -4.96
CA VAL A 105 10.16 -6.40 -6.40
C VAL A 105 9.31 -7.30 -7.29
N SER A 106 9.28 -8.61 -7.01
CA SER A 106 8.53 -9.59 -7.83
C SER A 106 7.00 -9.37 -7.86
N ARG A 107 6.46 -8.47 -7.04
CA ARG A 107 5.04 -8.06 -7.10
C ARG A 107 4.78 -7.10 -8.26
N LEU A 108 5.75 -6.23 -8.61
CA LEU A 108 5.57 -5.15 -9.60
C LEU A 108 5.15 -5.67 -10.97
N ALA A 109 5.91 -6.61 -11.53
CA ALA A 109 5.65 -7.16 -12.87
C ALA A 109 4.35 -7.96 -13.00
N LYS A 110 3.75 -8.36 -11.88
CA LYS A 110 2.55 -9.24 -11.83
C LYS A 110 1.35 -8.55 -11.17
N ALA A 111 1.41 -7.25 -10.97
CA ALA A 111 0.33 -6.51 -10.36
C ALA A 111 -0.91 -6.52 -11.28
N PRO A 112 -2.10 -6.84 -10.77
CA PRO A 112 -3.36 -6.67 -11.50
C PRO A 112 -3.56 -5.22 -11.96
N ARG A 113 -4.34 -5.02 -13.02
CA ARG A 113 -4.55 -3.69 -13.64
C ARG A 113 -5.11 -2.63 -12.68
N ASN A 114 -5.90 -3.07 -11.72
CA ASN A 114 -6.52 -2.21 -10.69
C ASN A 114 -5.70 -2.10 -9.40
N LEU A 115 -4.47 -2.64 -9.36
CA LEU A 115 -3.52 -2.52 -8.24
C LEU A 115 -2.30 -1.71 -8.68
N CYS A 116 -2.16 -0.49 -8.16
CA CYS A 116 -0.96 0.33 -8.33
C CYS A 116 0.01 0.05 -7.18
N LEU A 117 1.15 -0.54 -7.50
CA LEU A 117 2.25 -0.78 -6.55
C LEU A 117 3.34 0.27 -6.74
N THR A 118 3.82 0.80 -5.62
CA THR A 118 5.01 1.67 -5.56
C THR A 118 6.08 0.95 -4.76
N LEU A 119 7.27 0.72 -5.35
CA LEU A 119 8.36 0.11 -4.62
C LEU A 119 8.85 1.06 -3.53
N SER A 120 9.10 0.56 -2.34
CA SER A 120 9.59 1.37 -1.22
C SER A 120 11.08 1.12 -1.02
N ARG A 121 11.88 2.17 -1.18
CA ARG A 121 13.31 2.09 -0.89
C ARG A 121 13.55 1.83 0.59
N SER A 122 14.54 1.03 0.88
CA SER A 122 15.11 0.83 2.21
C SER A 122 16.64 0.95 2.12
N GLU A 123 17.29 0.86 3.26
CA GLU A 123 18.75 0.87 3.39
C GLU A 123 19.47 -0.27 2.63
N ALA A 124 18.74 -1.30 2.20
CA ALA A 124 19.32 -2.53 1.64
C ALA A 124 18.90 -2.85 0.20
N ASN A 125 18.00 -2.06 -0.44
CA ASN A 125 17.43 -2.42 -1.75
C ASN A 125 17.56 -1.32 -2.81
N GLU A 126 18.60 -0.49 -2.70
CA GLU A 126 18.76 0.65 -3.62
C GLU A 126 18.98 0.20 -5.08
N ALA A 127 19.76 -0.86 -5.30
CA ALA A 127 19.99 -1.40 -6.64
C ALA A 127 18.68 -1.86 -7.29
N GLU A 128 17.84 -2.60 -6.58
CA GLU A 128 16.53 -3.03 -7.06
C GLU A 128 15.57 -1.86 -7.30
N CYS A 129 15.72 -0.76 -6.54
CA CYS A 129 14.95 0.46 -6.76
C CYS A 129 15.36 1.14 -8.08
N LEU A 130 16.64 1.19 -8.39
CA LEU A 130 17.14 1.77 -9.65
C LEU A 130 16.71 0.93 -10.86
N ASP A 131 16.79 -0.39 -10.75
CA ASP A 131 16.28 -1.30 -11.79
C ASP A 131 14.77 -1.11 -12.00
N ALA A 132 13.99 -1.04 -10.92
CA ALA A 132 12.55 -0.80 -11.01
C ALA A 132 12.21 0.55 -11.66
N LEU A 133 12.97 1.62 -11.36
CA LEU A 133 12.83 2.93 -12.01
C LEU A 133 13.16 2.84 -13.51
N ALA A 134 14.21 2.12 -13.88
CA ALA A 134 14.58 1.91 -15.28
C ALA A 134 13.48 1.15 -16.04
N ASP A 135 12.80 0.21 -15.39
CA ASP A 135 11.68 -0.57 -15.93
C ASP A 135 10.32 0.18 -15.92
N GLY A 136 10.30 1.46 -15.55
CA GLY A 136 9.08 2.29 -15.56
C GLY A 136 8.20 2.20 -14.31
N HIS A 137 8.69 1.57 -13.24
CA HIS A 137 7.98 1.52 -11.96
C HIS A 137 8.36 2.72 -11.05
N ASN A 138 7.37 3.29 -10.37
CA ASN A 138 7.62 4.35 -9.42
C ASN A 138 8.20 3.80 -8.10
N VAL A 139 9.14 4.54 -7.51
CA VAL A 139 9.83 4.16 -6.26
C VAL A 139 9.67 5.25 -5.22
N ALA A 140 9.21 4.90 -4.02
CA ALA A 140 9.11 5.82 -2.89
C ALA A 140 10.44 5.89 -2.14
N VAL A 141 10.93 7.11 -1.95
CA VAL A 141 12.18 7.43 -1.25
C VAL A 141 11.91 8.51 -0.21
N VAL A 142 12.46 8.34 0.99
CA VAL A 142 12.33 9.33 2.07
C VAL A 142 13.57 10.21 2.13
N PHE A 143 13.40 11.52 1.94
CA PHE A 143 14.47 12.54 1.94
C PHE A 143 14.42 13.40 3.19
N GLY A 144 15.52 13.48 3.93
CA GLY A 144 15.60 14.18 5.21
C GLY A 144 15.82 15.68 5.09
N ASN A 145 16.45 16.15 4.01
CA ASN A 145 16.88 17.53 3.81
C ASN A 145 16.08 18.26 2.72
N GLY A 146 14.83 17.87 2.50
CA GLY A 146 13.98 18.38 1.42
C GLY A 146 13.91 17.41 0.25
N LEU A 147 13.10 17.74 -0.76
CA LEU A 147 12.99 16.92 -1.96
C LEU A 147 13.94 17.46 -3.03
N PRO A 148 14.91 16.68 -3.55
CA PRO A 148 15.71 17.09 -4.69
C PRO A 148 14.87 17.11 -5.98
N GLU A 149 15.37 17.74 -7.05
CA GLU A 149 14.73 17.66 -8.37
C GLU A 149 14.89 16.27 -8.99
N THR A 150 16.04 15.65 -8.78
CA THR A 150 16.34 14.30 -9.27
C THR A 150 17.05 13.47 -8.19
N TRP A 151 16.94 12.15 -8.31
CA TRP A 151 17.71 11.17 -7.55
C TRP A 151 18.19 10.08 -8.51
N HIS A 152 19.53 9.89 -8.63
CA HIS A 152 20.15 9.03 -9.66
C HIS A 152 19.59 9.29 -11.08
N GLU A 153 19.47 10.56 -11.47
CA GLU A 153 18.93 10.99 -12.78
C GLU A 153 17.44 10.70 -13.01
N PHE A 154 16.70 10.20 -12.01
CA PHE A 154 15.25 10.06 -12.08
C PHE A 154 14.55 11.25 -11.44
N GLU A 155 13.52 11.77 -12.11
CA GLU A 155 12.74 12.89 -11.63
C GLU A 155 12.05 12.56 -10.30
N VAL A 156 12.11 13.52 -9.35
CA VAL A 156 11.46 13.39 -8.05
C VAL A 156 10.14 14.15 -8.05
N ILE A 157 9.05 13.44 -7.85
CA ILE A 157 7.73 14.04 -7.65
C ILE A 157 7.40 14.13 -6.15
N ASN A 158 6.63 15.14 -5.77
CA ASN A 158 6.25 15.33 -4.36
C ASN A 158 5.14 14.33 -3.97
N GLY A 159 5.53 13.24 -3.30
CA GLY A 159 4.62 12.20 -2.81
C GLY A 159 3.82 12.58 -1.56
N ASP A 160 4.15 13.69 -0.90
CA ASP A 160 3.41 14.16 0.28
C ASP A 160 2.13 14.93 -0.08
N LYS A 161 1.90 15.25 -1.36
CA LYS A 161 0.68 15.94 -1.81
C LYS A 161 -0.59 15.08 -1.61
N HIS A 162 -0.48 13.79 -1.82
CA HIS A 162 -1.58 12.81 -1.66
C HIS A 162 -1.05 11.38 -1.62
N ASP A 163 -1.87 10.42 -1.17
CA ASP A 163 -1.54 9.00 -1.16
C ASP A 163 -2.14 8.21 -2.35
N LEU A 164 -2.71 8.89 -3.35
CA LEU A 164 -3.34 8.29 -4.53
C LEU A 164 -2.29 7.95 -5.59
N ARG A 165 -1.44 6.95 -5.31
CA ARG A 165 -0.29 6.57 -6.15
C ARG A 165 -0.64 6.20 -7.60
N HIS A 166 -1.88 5.78 -7.86
CA HIS A 166 -2.36 5.51 -9.22
C HIS A 166 -2.52 6.78 -10.09
N LEU A 167 -2.52 7.96 -9.47
CA LEU A 167 -2.54 9.26 -10.16
C LEU A 167 -1.14 9.84 -10.41
N ASP A 168 -0.10 9.23 -9.85
CA ASP A 168 1.28 9.63 -10.11
C ASP A 168 1.62 9.45 -11.61
N PRO A 169 2.47 10.30 -12.18
CA PRO A 169 2.88 10.18 -13.58
C PRO A 169 3.52 8.82 -13.87
N ARG A 170 3.38 8.37 -15.10
CA ARG A 170 3.97 7.13 -15.61
C ARG A 170 4.58 7.38 -16.97
N ALA A 171 5.78 6.88 -17.19
CA ALA A 171 6.51 6.97 -18.45
C ALA A 171 7.31 5.69 -18.70
N ALA A 172 8.14 5.68 -19.75
CA ALA A 172 9.05 4.55 -20.01
C ALA A 172 10.08 4.35 -18.89
N ARG A 173 10.43 5.43 -18.17
CA ARG A 173 11.21 5.38 -16.91
C ARG A 173 10.27 5.79 -15.76
N GLY A 174 10.43 5.19 -14.60
CA GLY A 174 9.64 5.51 -13.41
C GLY A 174 10.03 6.86 -12.78
N PHE A 175 9.20 7.32 -11.86
CA PHE A 175 9.43 8.52 -11.05
C PHE A 175 9.77 8.16 -9.62
N VAL A 176 10.63 8.96 -9.00
CA VAL A 176 10.88 8.89 -7.57
C VAL A 176 9.77 9.62 -6.83
N VAL A 177 8.99 8.89 -6.07
CA VAL A 177 7.96 9.44 -5.17
C VAL A 177 8.66 9.91 -3.90
N GLY A 178 9.08 11.18 -3.88
CA GLY A 178 9.79 11.80 -2.77
C GLY A 178 8.85 12.04 -1.59
N LEU A 179 9.24 11.54 -0.44
CA LEU A 179 8.53 11.69 0.83
C LEU A 179 9.42 12.37 1.86
N THR A 180 8.82 13.11 2.79
CA THR A 180 9.54 13.68 3.94
C THR A 180 9.35 12.83 5.20
N PRO A 181 10.35 12.76 6.11
CA PRO A 181 10.26 11.96 7.32
C PRO A 181 9.19 12.50 8.28
N LYS A 182 8.21 11.67 8.64
CA LYS A 182 7.11 12.03 9.53
C LYS A 182 7.32 11.44 10.94
N GLY A 183 7.21 12.31 11.95
CA GLY A 183 7.38 11.93 13.35
C GLY A 183 8.84 11.90 13.82
N ALA A 184 9.04 11.97 15.15
CA ALA A 184 10.36 12.11 15.76
C ALA A 184 11.32 10.97 15.39
N LYS A 185 10.83 9.72 15.41
CA LYS A 185 11.63 8.53 15.09
C LYS A 185 12.19 8.59 13.65
N ALA A 186 11.36 8.92 12.65
CA ALA A 186 11.82 9.03 11.26
C ALA A 186 12.78 10.22 11.07
N LYS A 187 12.52 11.34 11.76
CA LYS A 187 13.42 12.51 11.72
C LYS A 187 14.79 12.23 12.35
N ALA A 188 14.86 11.34 13.34
CA ALA A 188 16.08 10.92 14.00
C ALA A 188 16.74 9.68 13.38
N ASP A 189 16.21 9.19 12.25
CA ASP A 189 16.74 7.99 11.60
C ASP A 189 18.19 8.18 11.13
N THR A 190 19.01 7.19 11.44
CA THR A 190 20.43 7.11 11.04
C THR A 190 20.74 5.77 10.36
N SER A 191 19.73 4.95 10.08
CA SER A 191 19.91 3.64 9.45
C SER A 191 20.23 3.71 7.94
N GLY A 192 20.02 4.88 7.32
CA GLY A 192 20.07 5.06 5.88
C GLY A 192 18.72 4.86 5.18
N PHE A 193 17.65 4.57 5.92
CA PHE A 193 16.28 4.59 5.37
C PHE A 193 15.88 6.00 4.92
N VAL A 194 16.20 7.02 5.75
CA VAL A 194 16.04 8.43 5.40
C VAL A 194 17.34 8.92 4.77
N LEU A 195 17.29 9.28 3.49
CA LEU A 195 18.42 9.85 2.79
C LEU A 195 18.65 11.31 3.21
N ARG A 196 19.91 11.68 3.49
CA ARG A 196 20.31 13.05 3.85
C ARG A 196 21.39 13.60 2.93
N ASP A 197 22.21 12.74 2.35
CA ASP A 197 23.25 13.05 1.37
C ASP A 197 22.82 12.44 0.02
N TYR A 198 22.45 13.30 -0.96
CA TYR A 198 21.93 12.89 -2.27
C TYR A 198 22.11 13.97 -3.32
#